data_4cf6a5ccaa9f634a3907e0171effd252
#
_entry.id   4cf6a5ccaa9f634a3907e0171effd252
#
_cell.length_a   1.000
_cell.length_b   1.000
_cell.length_c   1.000
_cell.angle_alpha   90.00
_cell.angle_beta   90.00
_cell.angle_gamma   90.00
#
_symmetry.space_group_name_H-M   'P 1'
#
loop_
_entity.id
_entity.type
_entity.pdbx_description
1 polymer ?
#
loop_
_entity_poly.entity_id
_entity_poly.type
_entity_poly.pdbx_seq_one_letter_code
_entity_poly.pdbx_strand_id
1 'polypeptide(L)'
;TYPLIDNLHAIEELSCGAYNANSLKAQXQTSPIAFIRGRTFNQSMFIIDECQNLSYMQLKTILTRIGQYSTFILLGDPDQIDNVKQQKKKKRRGYCDFEMVMNWLSKKGISVVHMTEVRRSGMAGLLNDWFEELEKQEDMEN
;
A
#
# COMPACT_ATOMS: atom_id res chain seq x y z
N THR A 1 -4.02 -0.11 -12.43
CA THR A 1 -3.63 -1.31 -13.20
C THR A 1 -2.40 -1.09 -14.06
N TYR A 2 -2.24 0.10 -14.66
CA TYR A 2 -1.10 0.38 -15.53
C TYR A 2 0.26 0.24 -14.84
N PRO A 3 0.47 0.81 -13.63
CA PRO A 3 1.78 0.65 -12.97
C PRO A 3 2.17 -0.82 -12.73
N LEU A 4 1.22 -1.68 -12.43
CA LEU A 4 1.52 -3.11 -12.25
C LEU A 4 2.00 -3.73 -13.57
N ILE A 5 1.32 -3.42 -14.66
CA ILE A 5 1.67 -3.95 -16.00
C ILE A 5 3.08 -3.46 -16.39
N ASP A 6 3.36 -2.17 -16.17
CA ASP A 6 4.66 -1.60 -16.48
C ASP A 6 5.77 -2.29 -15.69
N ASN A 7 5.51 -2.58 -14.40
CA ASN A 7 6.48 -3.30 -13.55
C ASN A 7 6.70 -4.74 -14.03
N LEU A 8 5.65 -5.42 -14.50
CA LEU A 8 5.80 -6.78 -15.03
C LEU A 8 6.67 -6.79 -16.29
N HIS A 9 6.52 -5.79 -17.17
CA HIS A 9 7.38 -5.66 -18.36
C HIS A 9 8.82 -5.34 -17.96
N ALA A 10 9.03 -4.50 -16.93
CA ALA A 10 10.37 -4.22 -16.43
C ALA A 10 11.03 -5.49 -15.88
N ILE A 11 10.28 -6.34 -15.18
CA ILE A 11 10.79 -7.63 -14.68
C ILE A 11 11.22 -8.51 -15.85
N GLU A 12 10.40 -8.58 -16.91
CA GLU A 12 10.74 -9.36 -18.10
C GLU A 12 12.06 -8.87 -18.73
N GLU A 13 12.21 -7.56 -18.88
CA GLU A 13 13.42 -6.97 -19.44
C GLU A 13 14.65 -7.24 -18.56
N LEU A 14 14.54 -6.95 -17.24
CA LEU A 14 15.66 -7.10 -16.32
C LEU A 14 16.07 -8.56 -16.13
N SER A 15 15.14 -9.49 -16.32
CA SER A 15 15.42 -10.93 -16.16
C SER A 15 15.95 -11.58 -17.45
N CYS A 16 16.16 -10.78 -18.48
CA CYS A 16 16.60 -11.27 -19.82
C CYS A 16 15.69 -12.39 -20.33
N GLY A 17 14.40 -12.25 -20.12
CA GLY A 17 13.40 -13.20 -20.60
C GLY A 17 13.20 -14.44 -19.73
N ALA A 18 13.85 -14.51 -18.56
CA ALA A 18 13.62 -15.63 -17.64
C ALA A 18 12.17 -15.66 -17.11
N TYR A 19 11.54 -14.49 -17.05
CA TYR A 19 10.12 -14.34 -16.70
C TYR A 19 9.39 -13.65 -17.83
N ASN A 20 8.23 -14.16 -18.19
CA ASN A 20 7.42 -13.59 -19.25
C ASN A 20 6.28 -12.75 -18.63
N ALA A 21 6.17 -11.48 -19.05
CA ALA A 21 5.20 -10.55 -18.48
C ALA A 21 3.75 -11.03 -18.64
N ASN A 22 3.43 -11.65 -19.79
CA ASN A 22 2.08 -12.17 -20.02
C ASN A 22 1.76 -13.36 -19.11
N SER A 23 2.73 -14.21 -18.85
CA SER A 23 2.57 -15.34 -17.91
C SER A 23 2.39 -14.85 -16.48
N LEU A 24 3.17 -13.85 -16.07
CA LEU A 24 3.03 -13.24 -14.74
C LEU A 24 1.68 -12.53 -14.61
N LYS A 25 1.26 -11.81 -15.65
CA LYS A 25 -0.01 -11.10 -15.69
C LYS A 25 -1.20 -12.07 -15.55
N ALA A 26 -1.10 -13.26 -16.13
CA ALA A 26 -2.15 -14.28 -16.05
C ALA A 26 -2.39 -14.75 -14.61
N GLN A 27 -1.40 -14.58 -13.75
CA GLN A 27 -1.49 -14.92 -12.33
C GLN A 27 -1.93 -13.77 -11.45
N UNK A 28 -1.93 -12.61 -11.81
CA UNK A 28 -2.21 -11.62 -11.10
C UNK A 28 -3.54 -11.30 -11.36
N GLN A 29 -4.12 -11.16 -10.51
CA GLN A 29 -5.48 -10.63 -10.63
C GLN A 29 -5.57 -9.35 -9.80
N THR A 30 -5.99 -8.25 -10.43
CA THR A 30 -6.33 -7.02 -9.69
C THR A 30 -7.83 -6.99 -9.47
N SER A 31 -8.25 -6.56 -8.27
CA SER A 31 -9.67 -6.50 -7.94
C SER A 31 -9.97 -5.30 -7.06
N PRO A 32 -10.96 -4.48 -7.43
CA PRO A 32 -11.44 -3.46 -6.51
C PRO A 32 -12.02 -4.09 -5.23
N ILE A 33 -11.88 -3.39 -4.12
CA ILE A 33 -12.33 -3.85 -2.80
C ILE A 33 -13.81 -4.24 -2.82
N ALA A 34 -14.62 -3.53 -3.59
CA ALA A 34 -16.06 -3.79 -3.68
C ALA A 34 -16.39 -5.22 -4.15
N PHE A 35 -15.50 -5.81 -4.96
CA PHE A 35 -15.73 -7.16 -5.51
C PHE A 35 -15.15 -8.28 -4.63
N ILE A 36 -14.42 -7.93 -3.58
CA ILE A 36 -13.85 -8.91 -2.64
C ILE A 36 -14.93 -9.39 -1.64
N ARG A 37 -15.93 -8.56 -1.40
CA ARG A 37 -16.97 -8.83 -0.41
C ARG A 37 -17.72 -10.12 -0.74
N GLY A 38 -17.85 -10.99 0.25
CA GLY A 38 -18.57 -12.26 0.11
C GLY A 38 -17.75 -13.42 -0.45
N ARG A 39 -16.47 -13.17 -0.78
CA ARG A 39 -15.57 -14.21 -1.29
C ARG A 39 -14.53 -14.55 -0.24
N THR A 40 -14.06 -15.80 -0.25
CA THR A 40 -12.92 -16.26 0.55
C THR A 40 -11.87 -16.79 -0.42
N PHE A 41 -10.63 -16.39 -0.21
CA PHE A 41 -9.52 -16.75 -1.08
C PHE A 41 -8.54 -17.64 -0.32
N ASN A 42 -8.37 -18.87 -0.81
CA ASN A 42 -7.42 -19.82 -0.23
C ASN A 42 -6.17 -19.92 -1.10
N GLN A 43 -5.03 -20.28 -0.49
CA GLN A 43 -3.78 -20.55 -1.18
C GLN A 43 -3.38 -19.38 -2.10
N SER A 44 -3.53 -18.15 -1.60
CA SER A 44 -3.33 -16.94 -2.39
C SER A 44 -2.38 -15.99 -1.68
N MET A 45 -1.70 -15.16 -2.45
CA MET A 45 -0.96 -14.03 -1.91
C MET A 45 -1.71 -12.75 -2.26
N PHE A 46 -1.96 -11.93 -1.24
CA PHE A 46 -2.64 -10.64 -1.40
C PHE A 46 -1.66 -9.52 -1.16
N ILE A 47 -1.61 -8.60 -2.08
CA ILE A 47 -0.87 -7.35 -1.89
C ILE A 47 -1.92 -6.23 -1.92
N ILE A 48 -2.07 -5.54 -0.81
CA ILE A 48 -3.03 -4.45 -0.65
C ILE A 48 -2.23 -3.16 -0.55
N ASP A 49 -2.34 -2.33 -1.57
CA ASP A 49 -1.57 -1.10 -1.68
C ASP A 49 -2.41 0.11 -1.24
N GLU A 50 -1.72 1.20 -0.90
CA GLU A 50 -2.33 2.47 -0.50
C GLU A 50 -3.25 2.33 0.72
N CYS A 51 -2.86 1.47 1.66
CA CYS A 51 -3.69 1.12 2.82
C CYS A 51 -3.98 2.30 3.73
N GLN A 52 -3.15 3.37 3.71
CA GLN A 52 -3.39 4.56 4.51
C GLN A 52 -4.70 5.28 4.13
N ASN A 53 -5.20 5.01 2.92
CA ASN A 53 -6.46 5.61 2.44
C ASN A 53 -7.68 4.76 2.79
N LEU A 54 -7.49 3.58 3.32
CA LEU A 54 -8.58 2.66 3.65
C LEU A 54 -9.12 2.92 5.05
N SER A 55 -10.44 2.78 5.19
CA SER A 55 -11.07 2.82 6.51
C SER A 55 -10.86 1.49 7.23
N TYR A 56 -11.03 1.51 8.56
CA TYR A 56 -11.03 0.32 9.38
C TYR A 56 -11.99 -0.76 8.81
N MET A 57 -13.18 -0.34 8.38
CA MET A 57 -14.18 -1.27 7.85
C MET A 57 -13.73 -1.91 6.53
N GLN A 58 -13.06 -1.13 5.67
CA GLN A 58 -12.50 -1.67 4.43
C GLN A 58 -11.37 -2.66 4.70
N LEU A 59 -10.47 -2.31 5.61
CA LEU A 59 -9.38 -3.21 6.02
C LEU A 59 -9.93 -4.50 6.63
N LYS A 60 -10.95 -4.39 7.49
CA LYS A 60 -11.62 -5.54 8.08
C LYS A 60 -12.21 -6.44 6.99
N THR A 61 -12.91 -5.85 6.01
CA THR A 61 -13.51 -6.60 4.90
C THR A 61 -12.45 -7.41 4.14
N ILE A 62 -11.32 -6.78 3.82
CA ILE A 62 -10.23 -7.44 3.10
C ILE A 62 -9.64 -8.57 3.94
N LEU A 63 -9.24 -8.26 5.17
CA LEU A 63 -8.49 -9.20 6.01
C LEU A 63 -9.33 -10.42 6.40
N THR A 64 -10.65 -10.27 6.50
CA THR A 64 -11.53 -11.40 6.81
C THR A 64 -11.83 -12.30 5.60
N ARG A 65 -11.36 -11.91 4.40
CA ARG A 65 -11.52 -12.76 3.19
C ARG A 65 -10.31 -13.64 2.93
N ILE A 66 -9.24 -13.46 3.70
CA ILE A 66 -8.02 -14.24 3.55
C ILE A 66 -8.26 -15.63 4.14
N GLY A 67 -8.21 -16.64 3.31
CA GLY A 67 -8.49 -18.02 3.69
C GLY A 67 -7.24 -18.82 4.04
N GLN A 68 -7.40 -20.15 4.05
CA GLN A 68 -6.33 -21.05 4.46
C GLN A 68 -5.12 -21.00 3.52
N TYR A 69 -3.94 -21.07 4.12
CA TYR A 69 -2.66 -21.11 3.40
C TYR A 69 -2.44 -19.89 2.50
N SER A 70 -2.95 -18.76 2.95
CA SER A 70 -2.81 -17.49 2.22
C SER A 70 -1.94 -16.51 2.99
N THR A 71 -1.25 -15.65 2.25
CA THR A 71 -0.38 -14.61 2.79
C THR A 71 -0.93 -13.25 2.39
N PHE A 72 -0.84 -12.26 3.28
CA PHE A 72 -1.18 -10.90 2.93
C PHE A 72 0.00 -9.96 3.20
N ILE A 73 0.12 -8.95 2.37
CA ILE A 73 1.09 -7.87 2.49
C ILE A 73 0.31 -6.56 2.41
N LEU A 74 0.35 -5.77 3.46
CA LEU A 74 -0.28 -4.45 3.50
C LEU A 74 0.80 -3.40 3.28
N LEU A 75 0.60 -2.55 2.28
CA LEU A 75 1.52 -1.48 1.94
C LEU A 75 0.83 -0.13 2.14
N GLY A 76 1.51 0.81 2.75
CA GLY A 76 0.93 2.14 2.96
C GLY A 76 1.92 3.11 3.55
N ASP A 77 1.69 4.38 3.28
CA ASP A 77 2.48 5.48 3.84
C ASP A 77 1.53 6.40 4.62
N PRO A 78 1.57 6.37 5.96
CA PRO A 78 0.68 7.21 6.76
C PRO A 78 0.87 8.71 6.60
N ASP A 79 1.93 9.14 5.94
CA ASP A 79 2.18 10.55 5.68
C ASP A 79 1.68 10.98 4.29
N GLN A 80 1.23 10.03 3.46
CA GLN A 80 0.69 10.32 2.12
C GLN A 80 -0.78 9.93 2.02
N ILE A 81 -1.60 10.50 2.92
CA ILE A 81 -3.04 10.19 2.96
C ILE A 81 -3.81 11.11 2.02
N ASP A 82 -4.44 10.54 0.99
CA ASP A 82 -5.31 11.27 0.06
C ASP A 82 -6.77 11.31 0.53
N ASN A 83 -7.19 10.31 1.30
CA ASN A 83 -8.57 10.19 1.77
C ASN A 83 -8.85 11.23 2.86
N VAL A 84 -9.78 12.16 2.58
CA VAL A 84 -10.09 13.28 3.47
C VAL A 84 -10.53 12.81 4.86
N LYS A 85 -11.31 11.73 4.93
CA LYS A 85 -11.76 11.19 6.23
C LYS A 85 -10.58 10.68 7.06
N GLN A 86 -9.62 10.01 6.41
CA GLN A 86 -8.43 9.50 7.11
C GLN A 86 -7.49 10.65 7.51
N GLN A 87 -7.36 11.69 6.67
CA GLN A 87 -6.62 12.91 7.04
C GLN A 87 -7.20 13.54 8.31
N LYS A 88 -8.52 13.72 8.35
CA LYS A 88 -9.21 14.30 9.51
C LYS A 88 -9.03 13.44 10.76
N LYS A 89 -9.09 12.11 10.62
CA LYS A 89 -8.85 11.20 11.75
C LYS A 89 -7.43 11.34 12.27
N LYS A 90 -6.43 11.34 11.36
CA LYS A 90 -5.03 11.48 11.76
C LYS A 90 -4.77 12.81 12.45
N LYS A 91 -5.32 13.91 11.91
CA LYS A 91 -5.16 15.24 12.51
C LYS A 91 -5.77 15.29 13.92
N ARG A 92 -6.93 14.66 14.13
CA ARG A 92 -7.66 14.70 15.39
C ARG A 92 -7.06 13.81 16.47
N ARG A 93 -6.66 12.57 16.12
CA ARG A 93 -6.24 11.57 17.12
C ARG A 93 -4.78 11.13 17.01
N GLY A 94 -4.05 11.62 15.99
CA GLY A 94 -2.62 11.33 15.80
C GLY A 94 -2.32 10.13 14.93
N TYR A 95 -3.33 9.39 14.46
CA TYR A 95 -3.12 8.22 13.60
C TYR A 95 -4.35 7.97 12.72
N CYS A 96 -4.13 7.38 11.55
CA CYS A 96 -5.21 6.94 10.66
C CYS A 96 -5.62 5.50 10.96
N ASP A 97 -6.68 5.01 10.31
CA ASP A 97 -7.19 3.67 10.56
C ASP A 97 -6.15 2.58 10.22
N PHE A 98 -5.34 2.79 9.17
CA PHE A 98 -4.28 1.86 8.79
C PHE A 98 -3.24 1.71 9.92
N GLU A 99 -2.79 2.84 10.50
CA GLU A 99 -1.83 2.81 11.61
C GLU A 99 -2.40 2.05 12.82
N MET A 100 -3.69 2.25 13.11
CA MET A 100 -4.37 1.54 14.19
C MET A 100 -4.34 0.02 13.95
N VAL A 101 -4.67 -0.41 12.73
CA VAL A 101 -4.70 -1.83 12.37
C VAL A 101 -3.28 -2.41 12.43
N MET A 102 -2.28 -1.69 11.89
CA MET A 102 -0.89 -2.15 11.90
C MET A 102 -0.37 -2.33 13.33
N ASN A 103 -0.68 -1.39 14.22
CA ASN A 103 -0.29 -1.49 15.61
C ASN A 103 -0.91 -2.72 16.28
N TRP A 104 -2.18 -2.98 16.02
CA TRP A 104 -2.87 -4.16 16.57
C TRP A 104 -2.26 -5.46 16.02
N LEU A 105 -2.03 -5.53 14.71
CA LEU A 105 -1.42 -6.72 14.08
C LEU A 105 -0.02 -6.99 14.65
N SER A 106 0.78 -5.94 14.85
CA SER A 106 2.12 -6.06 15.43
C SER A 106 2.04 -6.66 16.84
N LYS A 107 1.09 -6.22 17.67
CA LYS A 107 0.89 -6.77 19.02
C LYS A 107 0.49 -8.25 18.98
N LYS A 108 -0.08 -8.72 17.87
CA LYS A 108 -0.47 -10.12 17.68
C LYS A 108 0.64 -10.95 17.02
N GLY A 109 1.84 -10.39 16.85
CA GLY A 109 2.99 -11.10 16.30
C GLY A 109 3.09 -11.09 14.78
N ILE A 110 2.28 -10.29 14.10
CA ILE A 110 2.39 -10.12 12.65
C ILE A 110 3.56 -9.17 12.38
N SER A 111 4.43 -9.53 11.46
CA SER A 111 5.60 -8.71 11.12
C SER A 111 5.19 -7.35 10.52
N VAL A 112 5.79 -6.29 11.06
CA VAL A 112 5.63 -4.93 10.55
C VAL A 112 7.04 -4.39 10.26
N VAL A 113 7.23 -3.88 9.05
CA VAL A 113 8.50 -3.28 8.63
C VAL A 113 8.27 -1.80 8.36
N HIS A 114 9.05 -0.96 9.01
CA HIS A 114 9.04 0.49 8.79
C HIS A 114 10.22 0.84 7.87
N MET A 115 9.90 1.32 6.68
CA MET A 115 10.91 1.72 5.71
C MET A 115 11.23 3.20 5.92
N THR A 116 12.48 3.50 6.17
CA THR A 116 12.93 4.84 6.55
C THR A 116 13.70 5.57 5.44
N GLU A 117 14.10 4.85 4.39
CA GLU A 117 14.84 5.46 3.28
C GLU A 117 13.94 5.61 2.06
N VAL A 118 13.88 6.83 1.53
CA VAL A 118 13.21 7.09 0.26
C VAL A 118 14.20 6.79 -0.87
N ARG A 119 13.88 5.82 -1.69
CA ARG A 119 14.69 5.43 -2.85
C ARG A 119 13.98 5.89 -4.12
N ARG A 120 14.29 7.10 -4.55
CA ARG A 120 13.76 7.68 -5.78
C ARG A 120 14.90 8.04 -6.72
N SER A 121 14.65 8.01 -8.02
CA SER A 121 15.67 8.38 -9.00
C SER A 121 15.99 9.88 -8.93
N GLY A 122 17.26 10.21 -9.13
CA GLY A 122 17.85 11.55 -9.09
C GLY A 122 16.92 12.76 -9.03
N MET A 123 16.39 13.18 -10.18
CA MET A 123 15.55 14.39 -10.24
C MET A 123 14.27 14.27 -9.40
N ALA A 124 13.65 13.10 -9.41
CA ALA A 124 12.43 12.89 -8.62
C ALA A 124 12.69 13.01 -7.12
N GLY A 125 13.84 12.54 -6.67
CA GLY A 125 14.25 12.67 -5.26
C GLY A 125 14.44 14.15 -4.88
N LEU A 126 15.17 14.90 -5.71
CA LEU A 126 15.41 16.33 -5.47
C LEU A 126 14.12 17.14 -5.42
N LEU A 127 13.20 16.87 -6.35
CA LEU A 127 11.90 17.56 -6.39
C LEU A 127 11.06 17.24 -5.17
N ASN A 128 11.05 15.99 -4.75
CA ASN A 128 10.31 15.59 -3.55
C ASN A 128 10.82 16.33 -2.30
N ASP A 129 12.15 16.39 -2.14
CA ASP A 129 12.77 17.10 -1.00
C ASP A 129 12.38 18.57 -0.99
N TRP A 130 12.38 19.20 -2.17
CA TRP A 130 12.01 20.61 -2.31
C TRP A 130 10.55 20.85 -1.95
N PHE A 131 9.64 19.99 -2.42
CA PHE A 131 8.22 20.10 -2.09
C PHE A 131 7.97 19.92 -0.59
N GLU A 132 8.66 18.99 0.04
CA GLU A 132 8.56 18.79 1.50
C GLU A 132 9.01 20.04 2.27
N GLU A 133 10.06 20.73 1.78
CA GLU A 133 10.51 21.97 2.39
C GLU A 133 9.46 23.07 2.27
N LEU A 134 8.82 23.19 1.09
CA LEU A 134 7.77 24.17 0.87
C LEU A 134 6.56 23.94 1.80
N GLU A 135 6.13 22.71 1.94
CA GLU A 135 5.01 22.35 2.81
C GLU A 135 5.29 22.72 4.27
N LYS A 136 6.52 22.44 4.74
CA LYS A 136 6.93 22.78 6.10
C LYS A 136 6.93 24.30 6.31
N GLN A 137 7.33 25.08 5.29
CA GLN A 137 7.29 26.54 5.37
C GLN A 137 5.85 27.07 5.45
N GLU A 138 4.94 26.54 4.65
CA GLU A 138 3.53 26.92 4.67
C GLU A 138 2.89 26.62 6.03
N ASP A 139 3.20 25.44 6.61
CA ASP A 139 2.67 25.08 7.93
C ASP A 139 3.19 26.00 9.04
N MET A 140 4.43 26.50 8.92
CA MET A 140 5.00 27.42 9.90
C MET A 140 4.39 28.84 9.80
N GLU A 141 3.88 29.24 8.61
CA GLU A 141 3.26 30.54 8.40
C GLU A 141 1.79 30.58 8.81
N ASN A 142 1.15 29.43 9.04
CA ASN A 142 -0.24 29.32 9.46
C ASN A 142 -0.34 28.95 10.95
#